data_ecd097c0d8d19669afef25ec434cc6af
#
_entry.id   ecd097c0d8d19669afef25ec434cc6af
#
_cell.length_a   1.000
_cell.length_b   1.000
_cell.length_c   1.000
_cell.angle_alpha   90.00
_cell.angle_beta   90.00
_cell.angle_gamma   90.00
#
_symmetry.space_group_name_H-M   'P 1'
#
loop_
_entity.id
_entity.type
_entity.pdbx_description
1 polymer ?
#
loop_
_entity_poly.entity_id
_entity_poly.type
_entity_poly.pdbx_seq_one_letter_code
_entity_poly.pdbx_strand_id
1 'polypeptide(L)'
;MIHKSHKIIGLLVLITSCTDAKVEDVATTESTAVSSMENYKNKTLQIYTTARDTELRLTKTSAHTFSDKVQPLETEIAVFVNPEKTFQEYLGIGGAITDASSEVFSTLNDTQQNKLLQSLYGKDGIGYNIIRTSIHSSDFGLGSHTYIEEGDADLKTFSIEKDKEKRLPFIKRAIDLIGDDLVFYASPWSPPAFMKSNNNMLQGGKLLPEFRQAWANYYVKFIKAYEEEGIPVWGLTIQNEPMAVQRWESCIYTAEEERDFLKNYLGPTLEKEGLGDKNIVVWDHNRDLITDRANTIFEDPEASKYAWGIGFHWYETWTGGLPKYDNLKNIYESFPSKNLLFTEGCQEGFATEKLQFWPNAERYGNSMINDFNSGVVGWTDWNILLDERGGPNHVENFCFAPIHANTKTGELIYTPTYYYIGHFSKFIKPGAVRVSTTTSRTTIESTSFKNKDGKIVTVVMNTTDTKIAYKLIVGNSETDLEIEPRAMQSIIY
;
A
#
# COMPACT_ATOMS: atom_id res chain seq x y z
N MET A 1 -48.94 43.66 -34.87
CA MET A 1 -50.39 43.55 -35.14
C MET A 1 -50.88 42.20 -34.63
N ILE A 2 -51.84 42.26 -33.68
CA ILE A 2 -52.99 41.34 -33.51
C ILE A 2 -52.60 39.92 -32.97
N HIS A 3 -53.18 39.33 -32.00
CA HIS A 3 -54.14 39.64 -30.93
C HIS A 3 -54.23 38.43 -30.00
N LYS A 4 -54.42 38.70 -28.74
CA LYS A 4 -54.79 37.86 -27.58
C LYS A 4 -55.78 36.73 -27.87
N SER A 5 -55.66 35.64 -27.07
CA SER A 5 -56.86 35.11 -26.40
C SER A 5 -56.49 34.32 -25.17
N HIS A 6 -57.02 34.71 -24.01
CA HIS A 6 -57.05 34.04 -22.72
C HIS A 6 -58.18 33.00 -22.75
N LYS A 7 -57.97 31.82 -22.13
CA LYS A 7 -59.06 31.00 -21.62
C LYS A 7 -58.77 30.58 -20.16
N ILE A 8 -59.57 31.11 -19.29
CA ILE A 8 -59.78 30.75 -17.90
C ILE A 8 -60.63 29.46 -17.89
N ILE A 9 -60.21 28.42 -17.19
CA ILE A 9 -61.08 27.29 -16.84
C ILE A 9 -61.01 27.12 -15.31
N GLY A 10 -62.17 27.12 -14.73
CA GLY A 10 -62.47 27.21 -13.32
C GLY A 10 -62.13 25.94 -12.53
N LEU A 11 -61.79 26.22 -11.29
CA LEU A 11 -61.49 25.26 -10.22
C LEU A 11 -62.82 24.79 -9.60
N LEU A 12 -63.14 23.51 -9.68
CA LEU A 12 -64.25 22.90 -8.95
C LEU A 12 -63.72 22.29 -7.65
N VAL A 13 -64.10 22.89 -6.53
CA VAL A 13 -63.81 22.39 -5.19
C VAL A 13 -64.87 21.35 -4.82
N LEU A 14 -64.44 20.11 -4.63
CA LEU A 14 -65.23 19.05 -3.99
C LEU A 14 -64.81 18.95 -2.53
N ILE A 15 -65.73 19.33 -1.64
CA ILE A 15 -65.63 19.09 -0.20
C ILE A 15 -66.18 17.71 0.08
N THR A 16 -65.35 16.79 0.57
CA THR A 16 -65.78 15.53 1.18
C THR A 16 -65.42 15.50 2.66
N SER A 17 -66.41 15.20 3.45
CA SER A 17 -66.45 15.22 4.89
C SER A 17 -65.44 14.27 5.57
N CYS A 18 -64.86 14.74 6.65
CA CYS A 18 -64.06 13.97 7.61
C CYS A 18 -64.95 12.95 8.32
N THR A 19 -64.52 11.68 8.35
CA THR A 19 -64.92 10.71 9.37
C THR A 19 -63.75 10.52 10.31
N ASP A 20 -64.01 10.65 11.61
CA ASP A 20 -63.10 10.46 12.71
C ASP A 20 -62.48 9.05 12.71
N ALA A 21 -61.18 8.95 12.40
CA ALA A 21 -60.39 7.76 12.69
C ALA A 21 -59.57 8.04 13.95
N LYS A 22 -59.76 7.24 14.98
CA LYS A 22 -58.94 7.23 16.20
C LYS A 22 -57.51 7.00 15.83
N VAL A 23 -56.67 7.97 16.17
CA VAL A 23 -55.20 7.83 16.16
C VAL A 23 -54.87 7.05 17.42
N GLU A 24 -54.45 5.80 17.27
CA GLU A 24 -53.70 5.09 18.31
C GLU A 24 -52.31 5.67 18.36
N ASP A 25 -51.93 6.25 19.52
CA ASP A 25 -50.59 6.67 19.81
C ASP A 25 -49.64 5.45 19.81
N VAL A 26 -48.96 5.21 18.67
CA VAL A 26 -47.76 4.37 18.65
C VAL A 26 -46.62 5.20 19.19
N ALA A 27 -46.35 5.05 20.47
CA ALA A 27 -45.14 5.57 21.09
C ALA A 27 -43.94 4.85 20.47
N THR A 28 -43.35 5.43 19.43
CA THR A 28 -42.03 5.08 18.95
C THR A 28 -40.99 5.64 19.94
N THR A 29 -40.65 4.81 20.91
CA THR A 29 -39.41 5.00 21.66
C THR A 29 -38.24 4.64 20.76
N GLU A 30 -37.87 5.49 19.81
CA GLU A 30 -36.53 5.51 19.31
C GLU A 30 -35.61 6.07 20.42
N SER A 31 -35.12 5.18 21.25
CA SER A 31 -33.93 5.44 22.07
C SER A 31 -32.74 5.56 21.10
N THR A 32 -32.54 6.74 20.53
CA THR A 32 -31.23 7.12 20.03
C THR A 32 -30.29 7.13 21.23
N ALA A 33 -29.64 5.99 21.49
CA ALA A 33 -28.46 5.97 22.29
C ALA A 33 -27.48 6.93 21.60
N VAL A 34 -27.38 8.17 22.09
CA VAL A 34 -26.28 9.07 21.77
C VAL A 34 -25.05 8.32 22.27
N SER A 35 -24.32 7.68 21.35
CA SER A 35 -23.02 7.10 21.64
C SER A 35 -22.22 8.22 22.30
N SER A 36 -21.95 8.07 23.59
CA SER A 36 -21.07 9.02 24.28
C SER A 36 -19.70 8.87 23.66
N MET A 37 -19.29 9.83 22.82
CA MET A 37 -17.94 9.83 22.24
C MET A 37 -16.94 9.58 23.36
N GLU A 38 -15.98 8.65 23.13
CA GLU A 38 -14.94 8.36 24.09
C GLU A 38 -14.24 9.67 24.52
N ASN A 39 -14.09 9.85 25.83
CA ASN A 39 -13.50 11.06 26.37
C ASN A 39 -11.99 10.86 26.55
N TYR A 40 -11.20 11.65 25.86
CA TYR A 40 -9.73 11.62 25.92
C TYR A 40 -9.15 12.60 26.95
N LYS A 41 -9.96 13.39 27.63
CA LYS A 41 -9.54 14.31 28.68
C LYS A 41 -8.61 13.62 29.69
N ASN A 42 -7.51 14.26 30.02
CA ASN A 42 -6.45 13.80 30.91
C ASN A 42 -5.63 12.60 30.37
N LYS A 43 -5.95 12.03 29.20
CA LYS A 43 -5.05 11.07 28.55
C LYS A 43 -3.79 11.81 28.09
N THR A 44 -2.64 11.18 28.32
CA THR A 44 -1.33 11.69 27.88
C THR A 44 -1.03 11.12 26.52
N LEU A 45 -0.63 11.96 25.59
CA LEU A 45 -0.14 11.57 24.27
C LEU A 45 1.39 11.63 24.21
N GLN A 46 1.98 10.83 23.32
CA GLN A 46 3.41 10.81 23.03
C GLN A 46 3.62 11.22 21.57
N ILE A 47 4.61 12.07 21.32
CA ILE A 47 4.94 12.57 20.00
C ILE A 47 6.33 12.07 19.58
N TYR A 48 6.40 11.52 18.38
CA TYR A 48 7.65 11.19 17.70
C TYR A 48 7.77 12.08 16.46
N THR A 49 8.93 12.69 16.27
CA THR A 49 9.15 13.67 15.19
C THR A 49 10.36 13.30 14.34
N THR A 50 10.21 13.53 13.03
CA THR A 50 11.29 13.59 12.06
C THR A 50 11.21 14.94 11.36
N ALA A 51 12.29 15.73 11.34
CA ALA A 51 12.29 17.08 10.77
C ALA A 51 13.57 17.37 10.00
N ARG A 52 13.44 18.10 8.87
CA ARG A 52 14.57 18.55 8.05
C ARG A 52 15.47 19.50 8.85
N ASP A 53 16.75 19.47 8.54
CA ASP A 53 17.79 20.36 9.14
C ASP A 53 17.86 20.26 10.67
N THR A 54 17.50 19.12 11.24
CA THR A 54 17.58 18.80 12.67
C THR A 54 18.14 17.38 12.87
N GLU A 55 18.42 17.01 14.14
CA GLU A 55 18.78 15.64 14.52
C GLU A 55 17.53 14.76 14.82
N LEU A 56 16.33 15.27 14.62
CA LEU A 56 15.10 14.53 14.89
C LEU A 56 14.87 13.46 13.80
N ARG A 57 14.91 12.20 14.21
CA ARG A 57 14.73 11.01 13.35
C ARG A 57 13.93 9.97 14.10
N LEU A 58 12.58 9.97 13.96
CA LEU A 58 11.64 9.20 14.79
C LEU A 58 11.90 9.41 16.28
N THR A 59 12.31 10.62 16.65
CA THR A 59 12.73 10.96 17.99
C THR A 59 11.50 11.30 18.85
N LYS A 60 11.40 10.71 20.03
CA LYS A 60 10.38 11.10 21.01
C LYS A 60 10.69 12.52 21.48
N THR A 61 9.80 13.48 21.21
CA THR A 61 10.05 14.91 21.46
C THR A 61 9.31 15.44 22.65
N SER A 62 8.01 15.17 22.79
CA SER A 62 7.19 15.76 23.88
C SER A 62 6.07 14.82 24.30
N ALA A 63 5.50 15.11 25.45
CA ALA A 63 4.26 14.53 25.92
C ALA A 63 3.30 15.69 26.28
N HIS A 64 2.05 15.58 25.85
CA HIS A 64 1.00 16.54 26.13
C HIS A 64 -0.18 15.81 26.77
N THR A 65 -1.13 16.57 27.29
CA THR A 65 -2.34 16.02 27.89
C THR A 65 -3.56 16.69 27.27
N PHE A 66 -4.58 15.92 26.97
CA PHE A 66 -5.83 16.46 26.44
C PHE A 66 -6.61 17.23 27.53
N SER A 67 -7.21 18.34 27.13
CA SER A 67 -8.20 19.10 27.85
C SER A 67 -9.61 18.92 27.26
N ASP A 68 -10.62 19.53 27.84
CA ASP A 68 -11.93 19.63 27.22
C ASP A 68 -11.85 20.46 25.94
N LYS A 69 -12.57 20.03 24.90
CA LYS A 69 -12.65 20.74 23.63
C LYS A 69 -13.29 22.13 23.81
N VAL A 70 -12.68 23.13 23.23
CA VAL A 70 -13.22 24.47 23.04
C VAL A 70 -13.49 24.67 21.53
N GLN A 71 -14.47 25.51 21.20
CA GLN A 71 -14.71 25.89 19.81
C GLN A 71 -13.43 26.53 19.24
N PRO A 72 -12.79 25.92 18.21
CA PRO A 72 -11.60 26.53 17.62
C PRO A 72 -11.96 27.83 16.92
N LEU A 73 -11.03 28.80 16.95
CA LEU A 73 -11.16 30.03 16.18
C LEU A 73 -11.05 29.74 14.68
N GLU A 74 -11.67 30.54 13.86
CA GLU A 74 -11.61 30.43 12.40
C GLU A 74 -10.17 30.50 11.87
N THR A 75 -9.28 31.20 12.57
CA THR A 75 -7.87 31.37 12.23
C THR A 75 -6.97 30.21 12.67
N GLU A 76 -7.43 29.34 13.56
CA GLU A 76 -6.66 28.21 14.07
C GLU A 76 -6.60 27.06 13.06
N ILE A 77 -5.44 26.43 13.01
CA ILE A 77 -5.24 25.19 12.25
C ILE A 77 -5.61 24.02 13.16
N ALA A 78 -6.41 23.09 12.65
CA ALA A 78 -6.86 21.95 13.43
C ALA A 78 -6.81 20.64 12.63
N VAL A 79 -6.48 19.57 13.34
CA VAL A 79 -6.65 18.17 12.91
C VAL A 79 -7.80 17.61 13.72
N PHE A 80 -8.84 17.13 13.03
CA PHE A 80 -10.03 16.54 13.65
C PHE A 80 -9.97 15.02 13.48
N VAL A 81 -10.10 14.28 14.58
CA VAL A 81 -10.15 12.82 14.59
C VAL A 81 -11.47 12.37 15.21
N ASN A 82 -12.21 11.51 14.48
CA ASN A 82 -13.38 10.85 15.02
C ASN A 82 -13.16 9.33 15.09
N PRO A 83 -12.83 8.79 16.29
CA PRO A 83 -12.53 7.37 16.47
C PRO A 83 -13.71 6.41 16.24
N GLU A 84 -14.94 6.94 16.28
CA GLU A 84 -16.17 6.16 16.08
C GLU A 84 -16.52 5.93 14.60
N LYS A 85 -15.86 6.67 13.70
CA LYS A 85 -16.02 6.51 12.25
C LYS A 85 -14.84 5.73 11.69
N THR A 86 -15.07 4.45 11.43
CA THR A 86 -14.05 3.51 10.99
C THR A 86 -14.16 3.22 9.49
N PHE A 87 -13.04 2.82 8.90
CA PHE A 87 -12.89 2.48 7.50
C PHE A 87 -12.15 1.14 7.35
N GLN A 88 -11.23 1.02 6.40
CA GLN A 88 -10.48 -0.21 6.14
C GLN A 88 -9.61 -0.65 7.31
N GLU A 89 -9.38 -1.95 7.37
CA GLU A 89 -8.37 -2.55 8.26
C GLU A 89 -6.98 -2.44 7.63
N TYR A 90 -5.98 -2.19 8.45
CA TYR A 90 -4.59 -2.06 8.06
C TYR A 90 -3.89 -3.43 8.02
N LEU A 91 -3.38 -3.80 6.84
CA LEU A 91 -2.64 -5.03 6.61
C LEU A 91 -1.18 -4.90 7.06
N GLY A 92 -0.56 -3.75 6.80
CA GLY A 92 0.83 -3.51 7.13
C GLY A 92 1.59 -2.66 6.13
N ILE A 93 2.89 -2.54 6.39
CA ILE A 93 3.87 -1.90 5.51
C ILE A 93 5.11 -2.78 5.42
N GLY A 94 5.75 -2.77 4.26
CA GLY A 94 7.01 -3.45 4.06
C GLY A 94 7.67 -3.07 2.75
N GLY A 95 8.44 -4.00 2.19
CA GLY A 95 9.11 -3.74 0.92
C GLY A 95 9.64 -5.01 0.28
N ALA A 96 10.19 -4.86 -0.92
CA ALA A 96 10.65 -6.00 -1.70
C ALA A 96 12.05 -6.45 -1.31
N ILE A 97 12.19 -7.77 -1.11
CA ILE A 97 13.47 -8.47 -1.07
C ILE A 97 13.72 -9.02 -2.49
N THR A 98 14.46 -8.26 -3.29
CA THR A 98 14.85 -8.59 -4.66
C THR A 98 16.18 -9.36 -4.70
N ASP A 99 16.60 -9.80 -5.89
CA ASP A 99 17.95 -10.31 -6.10
C ASP A 99 19.00 -9.24 -5.76
N ALA A 100 18.76 -7.98 -6.14
CA ALA A 100 19.63 -6.86 -5.82
C ALA A 100 19.79 -6.66 -4.31
N SER A 101 18.67 -6.60 -3.58
CA SER A 101 18.69 -6.48 -2.12
C SER A 101 19.43 -7.65 -1.46
N SER A 102 19.23 -8.86 -1.98
CA SER A 102 19.87 -10.09 -1.46
C SER A 102 21.37 -10.13 -1.76
N GLU A 103 21.77 -9.65 -2.94
CA GLU A 103 23.18 -9.49 -3.32
C GLU A 103 23.89 -8.54 -2.36
N VAL A 104 23.33 -7.34 -2.17
CA VAL A 104 23.90 -6.33 -1.25
C VAL A 104 23.95 -6.87 0.18
N PHE A 105 22.87 -7.50 0.66
CA PHE A 105 22.82 -8.11 1.99
C PHE A 105 23.94 -9.14 2.19
N SER A 106 24.21 -9.97 1.18
CA SER A 106 25.26 -11.01 1.24
C SER A 106 26.69 -10.44 1.35
N THR A 107 26.91 -9.17 0.97
CA THR A 107 28.22 -8.51 1.11
C THR A 107 28.49 -7.98 2.52
N LEU A 108 27.45 -7.84 3.33
CA LEU A 108 27.54 -7.34 4.71
C LEU A 108 28.01 -8.44 5.65
N ASN A 109 28.78 -8.08 6.67
CA ASN A 109 29.09 -9.01 7.75
C ASN A 109 27.90 -9.23 8.69
N ASP A 110 27.96 -10.26 9.54
CA ASP A 110 26.86 -10.65 10.43
C ASP A 110 26.33 -9.50 11.31
N THR A 111 27.23 -8.66 11.82
CA THR A 111 26.85 -7.50 12.65
C THR A 111 26.01 -6.49 11.86
N GLN A 112 26.41 -6.21 10.62
CA GLN A 112 25.73 -5.28 9.74
C GLN A 112 24.41 -5.85 9.24
N GLN A 113 24.39 -7.14 8.86
CA GLN A 113 23.18 -7.85 8.48
C GLN A 113 22.15 -7.84 9.64
N ASN A 114 22.58 -8.16 10.86
CA ASN A 114 21.72 -8.10 12.05
C ASN A 114 21.20 -6.68 12.30
N LYS A 115 22.05 -5.66 12.17
CA LYS A 115 21.65 -4.25 12.33
C LYS A 115 20.58 -3.88 11.30
N LEU A 116 20.75 -4.25 10.03
CA LEU A 116 19.76 -4.02 8.97
C LEU A 116 18.41 -4.68 9.29
N LEU A 117 18.44 -6.00 9.60
CA LEU A 117 17.25 -6.76 9.93
C LEU A 117 16.50 -6.18 11.13
N GLN A 118 17.22 -5.82 12.21
CA GLN A 118 16.62 -5.20 13.38
C GLN A 118 16.04 -3.82 13.07
N SER A 119 16.68 -3.03 12.18
CA SER A 119 16.16 -1.72 11.77
C SER A 119 14.85 -1.82 11.02
N LEU A 120 14.67 -2.82 10.16
CA LEU A 120 13.46 -3.02 9.35
C LEU A 120 12.37 -3.78 10.11
N TYR A 121 12.69 -4.96 10.64
CA TYR A 121 11.75 -5.95 11.15
C TYR A 121 11.75 -6.09 12.68
N GLY A 122 12.81 -5.64 13.34
CA GLY A 122 12.95 -5.78 14.78
C GLY A 122 11.96 -4.91 15.57
N LYS A 123 11.73 -5.29 16.82
CA LYS A 123 10.79 -4.60 17.74
C LYS A 123 11.08 -3.10 17.91
N ASP A 124 12.36 -2.73 17.91
CA ASP A 124 12.81 -1.33 18.04
C ASP A 124 13.01 -0.64 16.67
N GLY A 125 12.93 -1.40 15.58
CA GLY A 125 12.99 -0.92 14.21
C GLY A 125 11.72 -0.21 13.76
N ILE A 126 11.53 -0.11 12.44
CA ILE A 126 10.34 0.52 11.86
C ILE A 126 9.15 -0.44 11.72
N GLY A 127 9.33 -1.74 12.01
CA GLY A 127 8.22 -2.70 12.14
C GLY A 127 7.58 -3.11 10.82
N TYR A 128 8.38 -3.33 9.78
CA TYR A 128 7.91 -3.94 8.53
C TYR A 128 7.36 -5.35 8.79
N ASN A 129 6.24 -5.67 8.14
CA ASN A 129 5.63 -7.00 8.19
C ASN A 129 5.24 -7.54 6.80
N ILE A 130 5.33 -6.73 5.75
CA ILE A 130 5.08 -7.15 4.38
C ILE A 130 6.42 -7.42 3.68
N ILE A 131 6.52 -8.56 3.00
CA ILE A 131 7.63 -8.90 2.11
C ILE A 131 7.07 -9.18 0.73
N ARG A 132 7.53 -8.44 -0.28
CA ARG A 132 7.33 -8.76 -1.70
C ARG A 132 8.60 -9.37 -2.27
N THR A 133 8.47 -10.31 -3.21
CA THR A 133 9.60 -10.79 -4.00
C THR A 133 9.19 -11.04 -5.46
N SER A 134 10.17 -11.16 -6.37
CA SER A 134 9.89 -11.56 -7.74
C SER A 134 9.76 -13.08 -7.86
N ILE A 135 8.85 -13.54 -8.72
CA ILE A 135 8.89 -14.91 -9.23
C ILE A 135 9.96 -14.90 -10.33
N HIS A 136 11.07 -15.59 -10.10
CA HIS A 136 12.34 -15.54 -10.82
C HIS A 136 12.91 -14.13 -10.97
N SER A 137 13.48 -13.75 -12.13
CA SER A 137 14.18 -12.47 -12.29
C SER A 137 13.24 -11.27 -12.46
N SER A 138 13.76 -10.11 -12.09
CA SER A 138 13.25 -8.77 -12.38
C SER A 138 14.42 -7.90 -12.84
N ASP A 139 14.17 -6.62 -13.13
CA ASP A 139 15.22 -5.64 -13.44
C ASP A 139 16.25 -5.51 -12.30
N PHE A 140 15.82 -5.63 -11.02
CA PHE A 140 16.72 -5.55 -9.85
C PHE A 140 17.37 -6.90 -9.53
N GLY A 141 18.26 -7.32 -10.42
CA GLY A 141 19.07 -8.53 -10.32
C GLY A 141 20.36 -8.42 -11.15
N LEU A 142 21.09 -9.53 -11.25
CA LEU A 142 22.35 -9.63 -12.00
C LEU A 142 22.15 -10.12 -13.44
N GLY A 143 20.91 -10.42 -13.83
CA GLY A 143 20.54 -10.89 -15.16
C GLY A 143 19.23 -11.66 -15.18
N SER A 144 18.65 -11.84 -16.36
CA SER A 144 17.41 -12.60 -16.56
C SER A 144 17.60 -14.08 -16.30
N HIS A 145 16.63 -14.70 -15.62
CA HIS A 145 16.57 -16.16 -15.42
C HIS A 145 15.14 -16.62 -15.14
N THR A 146 14.90 -17.91 -15.33
CA THR A 146 13.65 -18.61 -14.99
C THR A 146 13.94 -19.82 -14.11
N TYR A 147 12.89 -20.42 -13.54
CA TYR A 147 13.02 -21.67 -12.75
C TYR A 147 12.92 -22.94 -13.57
N ILE A 148 12.82 -22.85 -14.90
CA ILE A 148 12.76 -23.99 -15.81
C ILE A 148 13.77 -23.80 -16.95
N GLU A 149 14.15 -24.91 -17.58
CA GLU A 149 14.93 -24.89 -18.83
C GLU A 149 14.06 -24.39 -19.97
N GLU A 150 14.71 -23.84 -21.00
CA GLU A 150 14.04 -23.33 -22.20
C GLU A 150 13.28 -24.47 -22.91
N GLY A 151 11.98 -24.23 -23.20
CA GLY A 151 11.09 -25.18 -23.86
C GLY A 151 10.42 -26.21 -22.95
N ASP A 152 10.68 -26.20 -21.62
CA ASP A 152 10.06 -27.15 -20.70
C ASP A 152 8.65 -26.69 -20.30
N ALA A 153 7.67 -26.88 -21.17
CA ALA A 153 6.27 -26.55 -20.88
C ALA A 153 5.61 -27.49 -19.83
N ASP A 154 6.18 -28.68 -19.61
CA ASP A 154 5.70 -29.61 -18.58
C ASP A 154 6.23 -29.29 -17.17
N LEU A 155 7.12 -28.29 -17.04
CA LEU A 155 7.76 -27.84 -15.80
C LEU A 155 8.52 -28.96 -15.05
N LYS A 156 9.14 -29.89 -15.79
CA LYS A 156 9.89 -31.02 -15.21
C LYS A 156 11.22 -30.61 -14.59
N THR A 157 11.81 -29.54 -15.13
CA THR A 157 13.08 -28.98 -14.68
C THR A 157 12.93 -27.86 -13.66
N PHE A 158 11.71 -27.63 -13.15
CA PHE A 158 11.42 -26.54 -12.23
C PHE A 158 12.30 -26.62 -10.98
N SER A 159 13.06 -25.55 -10.71
CA SER A 159 13.97 -25.45 -9.57
C SER A 159 14.14 -24.00 -9.11
N ILE A 160 14.06 -23.78 -7.81
CA ILE A 160 14.34 -22.52 -7.12
C ILE A 160 15.76 -22.44 -6.51
N GLU A 161 16.67 -23.32 -6.95
CA GLU A 161 18.01 -23.42 -6.36
C GLU A 161 18.77 -22.09 -6.38
N LYS A 162 18.57 -21.28 -7.43
CA LYS A 162 19.17 -19.94 -7.50
C LYS A 162 18.75 -19.04 -6.34
N ASP A 163 17.48 -19.10 -5.94
CA ASP A 163 16.97 -18.29 -4.84
C ASP A 163 17.54 -18.75 -3.49
N LYS A 164 17.85 -20.05 -3.35
CA LYS A 164 18.44 -20.62 -2.14
C LYS A 164 19.83 -20.09 -1.84
N GLU A 165 20.53 -19.55 -2.82
CA GLU A 165 21.89 -19.02 -2.63
C GLU A 165 21.90 -17.77 -1.72
N LYS A 166 21.00 -16.82 -1.95
CA LYS A 166 21.00 -15.51 -1.28
C LYS A 166 19.61 -15.02 -0.85
N ARG A 167 18.60 -15.15 -1.72
CA ARG A 167 17.28 -14.59 -1.50
C ARG A 167 16.55 -15.28 -0.34
N LEU A 168 16.44 -16.60 -0.36
CA LEU A 168 15.76 -17.34 0.70
C LEU A 168 16.43 -17.19 2.08
N PRO A 169 17.76 -17.25 2.22
CA PRO A 169 18.42 -16.97 3.49
C PRO A 169 18.08 -15.60 4.07
N PHE A 170 18.00 -14.56 3.25
CA PHE A 170 17.61 -13.23 3.69
C PHE A 170 16.14 -13.19 4.12
N ILE A 171 15.22 -13.72 3.29
CA ILE A 171 13.80 -13.79 3.59
C ILE A 171 13.54 -14.54 4.90
N LYS A 172 14.15 -15.73 5.10
CA LYS A 172 13.97 -16.53 6.32
C LYS A 172 14.37 -15.78 7.58
N ARG A 173 15.49 -15.05 7.55
CA ARG A 173 15.92 -14.22 8.69
C ARG A 173 14.98 -13.03 8.95
N ALA A 174 14.36 -12.48 7.92
CA ALA A 174 13.34 -11.44 8.07
C ALA A 174 12.06 -12.02 8.70
N ILE A 175 11.59 -13.17 8.23
CA ILE A 175 10.42 -13.89 8.76
C ILE A 175 10.58 -14.21 10.25
N ASP A 176 11.75 -14.67 10.67
CA ASP A 176 12.04 -14.98 12.09
C ASP A 176 11.82 -13.77 13.02
N LEU A 177 11.96 -12.54 12.52
CA LEU A 177 11.73 -11.31 13.27
C LEU A 177 10.30 -10.81 13.18
N ILE A 178 9.61 -11.05 12.08
CA ILE A 178 8.22 -10.62 11.84
C ILE A 178 7.24 -11.50 12.62
N GLY A 179 7.44 -12.82 12.58
CA GLY A 179 6.55 -13.80 13.22
C GLY A 179 5.17 -13.88 12.55
N ASP A 180 4.11 -13.94 13.37
CA ASP A 180 2.74 -14.24 12.93
C ASP A 180 2.10 -13.11 12.10
N ASP A 181 2.64 -11.88 12.12
CA ASP A 181 2.13 -10.73 11.36
C ASP A 181 2.60 -10.74 9.90
N LEU A 182 3.34 -11.77 9.46
CA LEU A 182 3.91 -11.84 8.10
C LEU A 182 2.86 -11.81 6.99
N VAL A 183 3.06 -10.93 6.03
CA VAL A 183 2.40 -10.94 4.73
C VAL A 183 3.48 -11.11 3.66
N PHE A 184 3.61 -12.31 3.11
CA PHE A 184 4.56 -12.61 2.05
C PHE A 184 3.86 -12.84 0.73
N TYR A 185 4.18 -12.04 -0.30
CA TYR A 185 3.62 -12.23 -1.64
C TYR A 185 4.67 -12.05 -2.74
N ALA A 186 4.36 -12.57 -3.93
CA ALA A 186 5.28 -12.54 -5.05
C ALA A 186 4.61 -12.09 -6.35
N SER A 187 5.42 -11.48 -7.22
CA SER A 187 4.99 -10.95 -8.52
C SER A 187 5.93 -11.44 -9.63
N PRO A 188 5.43 -11.93 -10.79
CA PRO A 188 6.25 -12.19 -11.95
C PRO A 188 6.42 -10.95 -12.82
N TRP A 189 7.61 -10.76 -13.40
CA TRP A 189 7.87 -9.72 -14.40
C TRP A 189 7.65 -10.21 -15.83
N SER A 190 7.88 -11.49 -16.08
CA SER A 190 7.67 -12.10 -17.41
C SER A 190 7.54 -13.61 -17.28
N PRO A 191 6.68 -14.26 -18.06
CA PRO A 191 6.81 -15.69 -18.32
C PRO A 191 8.15 -16.00 -19.01
N PRO A 192 8.62 -17.29 -19.01
CA PRO A 192 9.74 -17.75 -19.81
C PRO A 192 9.61 -17.35 -21.28
N ALA A 193 10.73 -17.08 -21.95
CA ALA A 193 10.76 -16.53 -23.31
C ALA A 193 9.91 -17.32 -24.32
N PHE A 194 10.03 -18.65 -24.34
CA PHE A 194 9.29 -19.51 -25.26
C PHE A 194 7.76 -19.51 -25.05
N MET A 195 7.29 -19.07 -23.89
CA MET A 195 5.84 -18.94 -23.62
C MET A 195 5.26 -17.61 -24.14
N LYS A 196 6.09 -16.73 -24.72
CA LYS A 196 5.69 -15.38 -25.12
C LYS A 196 5.71 -15.17 -26.64
N SER A 197 4.83 -14.29 -27.10
CA SER A 197 4.64 -13.97 -28.51
C SER A 197 5.89 -13.39 -29.21
N ASN A 198 6.78 -12.75 -28.45
CA ASN A 198 8.03 -12.17 -28.91
C ASN A 198 9.26 -13.09 -28.68
N ASN A 199 9.06 -14.28 -28.10
CA ASN A 199 10.10 -15.21 -27.69
C ASN A 199 11.25 -14.56 -26.91
N ASN A 200 10.90 -13.64 -25.99
CA ASN A 200 11.84 -12.87 -25.18
C ASN A 200 11.20 -12.50 -23.84
N MET A 201 11.93 -12.61 -22.75
CA MET A 201 11.47 -12.16 -21.44
C MET A 201 11.34 -10.63 -21.38
N LEU A 202 12.14 -9.89 -22.13
CA LEU A 202 12.17 -8.44 -22.21
C LEU A 202 11.22 -7.92 -23.30
N GLN A 203 11.03 -6.60 -23.35
CA GLN A 203 10.33 -5.89 -24.45
C GLN A 203 8.85 -6.26 -24.59
N GLY A 204 8.15 -6.44 -23.48
CA GLY A 204 6.72 -6.77 -23.49
C GLY A 204 6.44 -8.15 -24.09
N GLY A 205 5.66 -8.21 -25.17
CA GLY A 205 5.10 -9.46 -25.67
C GLY A 205 3.92 -9.94 -24.83
N LYS A 206 3.22 -10.98 -25.26
CA LYS A 206 2.05 -11.55 -24.61
C LYS A 206 2.24 -13.02 -24.30
N LEU A 207 1.67 -13.51 -23.22
CA LEU A 207 1.57 -14.94 -22.96
C LEU A 207 0.75 -15.62 -24.05
N LEU A 208 1.36 -16.61 -24.72
CA LEU A 208 0.70 -17.37 -25.78
C LEU A 208 -0.43 -18.25 -25.21
N PRO A 209 -1.57 -18.36 -25.90
CA PRO A 209 -2.73 -19.10 -25.41
C PRO A 209 -2.44 -20.56 -25.02
N GLU A 210 -1.60 -21.24 -25.76
CA GLU A 210 -1.19 -22.64 -25.55
C GLU A 210 -0.40 -22.84 -24.25
N PHE A 211 0.22 -21.79 -23.71
CA PHE A 211 1.01 -21.85 -22.47
C PHE A 211 0.28 -21.32 -21.22
N ARG A 212 -0.95 -20.83 -21.34
CA ARG A 212 -1.70 -20.28 -20.20
C ARG A 212 -1.82 -21.28 -19.05
N GLN A 213 -2.09 -22.56 -19.35
CA GLN A 213 -2.18 -23.58 -18.31
C GLN A 213 -0.81 -23.91 -17.71
N ALA A 214 0.25 -23.99 -18.54
CA ALA A 214 1.60 -24.20 -18.03
C ALA A 214 2.05 -23.05 -17.12
N TRP A 215 1.70 -21.81 -17.48
CA TRP A 215 1.99 -20.64 -16.65
C TRP A 215 1.21 -20.66 -15.33
N ALA A 216 -0.07 -21.03 -15.31
CA ALA A 216 -0.82 -21.23 -14.07
C ALA A 216 -0.19 -22.32 -13.17
N ASN A 217 0.26 -23.42 -13.75
CA ASN A 217 0.99 -24.48 -13.03
C ASN A 217 2.34 -24.00 -12.47
N TYR A 218 2.98 -23.04 -13.14
CA TYR A 218 4.24 -22.45 -12.69
C TYR A 218 4.07 -21.71 -11.35
N TYR A 219 2.97 -20.98 -11.18
CA TYR A 219 2.63 -20.34 -9.88
C TYR A 219 2.43 -21.37 -8.79
N VAL A 220 1.75 -22.48 -9.09
CA VAL A 220 1.57 -23.57 -8.12
C VAL A 220 2.91 -24.14 -7.66
N LYS A 221 3.83 -24.40 -8.63
CA LYS A 221 5.17 -24.91 -8.31
C LYS A 221 5.98 -23.92 -7.48
N PHE A 222 5.89 -22.62 -7.81
CA PHE A 222 6.53 -21.56 -7.00
C PHE A 222 6.02 -21.56 -5.55
N ILE A 223 4.69 -21.51 -5.35
CA ILE A 223 4.10 -21.52 -4.01
C ILE A 223 4.58 -22.74 -3.21
N LYS A 224 4.42 -23.96 -3.77
CA LYS A 224 4.80 -25.19 -3.11
C LYS A 224 6.30 -25.22 -2.76
N ALA A 225 7.16 -24.80 -3.68
CA ALA A 225 8.60 -24.78 -3.44
C ALA A 225 9.01 -23.79 -2.33
N TYR A 226 8.38 -22.61 -2.27
CA TYR A 226 8.64 -21.65 -1.19
C TYR A 226 8.09 -22.14 0.16
N GLU A 227 6.90 -22.74 0.16
CA GLU A 227 6.32 -23.31 1.40
C GLU A 227 7.10 -24.53 1.90
N GLU A 228 7.65 -25.35 1.02
CA GLU A 228 8.59 -26.44 1.37
C GLU A 228 9.87 -25.90 2.02
N GLU A 229 10.30 -24.71 1.66
CA GLU A 229 11.41 -23.99 2.31
C GLU A 229 11.02 -23.28 3.60
N GLY A 230 9.76 -23.40 4.06
CA GLY A 230 9.24 -22.78 5.27
C GLY A 230 8.86 -21.30 5.12
N ILE A 231 8.62 -20.83 3.90
CA ILE A 231 8.17 -19.47 3.62
C ILE A 231 6.68 -19.49 3.26
N PRO A 232 5.78 -19.11 4.17
CA PRO A 232 4.34 -19.15 3.92
C PRO A 232 3.95 -18.08 2.89
N VAL A 233 3.43 -18.50 1.75
CA VAL A 233 2.98 -17.58 0.70
C VAL A 233 1.56 -17.11 1.00
N TRP A 234 1.40 -15.82 1.32
CA TRP A 234 0.09 -15.19 1.55
C TRP A 234 -0.66 -14.94 0.24
N GLY A 235 0.05 -14.56 -0.82
CA GLY A 235 -0.59 -14.22 -2.09
C GLY A 235 0.38 -13.98 -3.24
N LEU A 236 -0.20 -13.60 -4.38
CA LEU A 236 0.49 -13.38 -5.63
C LEU A 236 -0.12 -12.19 -6.36
N THR A 237 0.66 -11.50 -7.21
CA THR A 237 0.10 -10.71 -8.30
C THR A 237 0.13 -11.50 -9.60
N ILE A 238 -0.80 -11.21 -10.53
CA ILE A 238 -0.85 -11.94 -11.82
C ILE A 238 0.32 -11.53 -12.71
N GLN A 239 0.64 -10.24 -12.77
CA GLN A 239 1.73 -9.73 -13.59
C GLN A 239 2.16 -8.36 -13.06
N ASN A 240 3.46 -8.18 -12.83
CA ASN A 240 4.00 -6.84 -12.59
C ASN A 240 3.86 -5.97 -13.83
N GLU A 241 3.26 -4.80 -13.70
CA GLU A 241 3.13 -3.77 -14.75
C GLU A 241 2.62 -4.28 -16.11
N PRO A 242 1.39 -4.85 -16.19
CA PRO A 242 0.90 -5.54 -17.37
C PRO A 242 0.65 -4.66 -18.61
N MET A 243 0.92 -3.36 -18.55
CA MET A 243 0.89 -2.44 -19.70
C MET A 243 2.27 -1.90 -20.09
N ALA A 244 3.30 -2.20 -19.31
CA ALA A 244 4.64 -1.67 -19.56
C ALA A 244 5.42 -2.55 -20.55
N VAL A 245 5.93 -1.91 -21.61
CA VAL A 245 6.92 -2.50 -22.52
C VAL A 245 8.30 -2.01 -22.09
N GLN A 246 8.99 -2.83 -21.34
CA GLN A 246 10.25 -2.44 -20.71
C GLN A 246 11.46 -3.07 -21.38
N ARG A 247 12.64 -2.46 -21.27
CA ARG A 247 13.93 -3.02 -21.69
C ARG A 247 14.43 -4.13 -20.76
N TRP A 248 13.67 -4.42 -19.71
CA TRP A 248 13.83 -5.54 -18.79
C TRP A 248 12.63 -6.49 -18.89
N GLU A 249 12.55 -7.47 -18.00
CA GLU A 249 11.48 -8.44 -17.97
C GLU A 249 10.12 -7.73 -17.91
N SER A 250 9.24 -8.06 -18.85
CA SER A 250 7.91 -7.47 -18.95
C SER A 250 6.99 -8.33 -19.82
N CYS A 251 5.70 -8.31 -19.54
CA CYS A 251 4.67 -9.02 -20.29
C CYS A 251 3.37 -8.21 -20.31
N ILE A 252 2.74 -8.12 -21.47
CA ILE A 252 1.53 -7.33 -21.67
C ILE A 252 0.29 -8.20 -21.48
N TYR A 253 -0.65 -7.69 -20.67
CA TYR A 253 -2.02 -8.19 -20.59
C TYR A 253 -3.00 -7.03 -20.76
N THR A 254 -4.01 -7.17 -21.63
CA THR A 254 -5.19 -6.30 -21.54
C THR A 254 -5.99 -6.63 -20.29
N ALA A 255 -6.97 -5.81 -19.94
CA ALA A 255 -7.84 -6.09 -18.80
C ALA A 255 -8.60 -7.41 -18.95
N GLU A 256 -9.07 -7.69 -20.18
CA GLU A 256 -9.75 -8.94 -20.54
C GLU A 256 -8.81 -10.14 -20.50
N GLU A 257 -7.58 -10.01 -20.99
CA GLU A 257 -6.59 -11.10 -20.97
C GLU A 257 -6.22 -11.48 -19.54
N GLU A 258 -6.05 -10.51 -18.65
CA GLU A 258 -5.80 -10.75 -17.23
C GLU A 258 -7.01 -11.37 -16.53
N ARG A 259 -8.22 -10.83 -16.76
CA ARG A 259 -9.49 -11.41 -16.29
C ARG A 259 -9.63 -12.87 -16.73
N ASP A 260 -9.42 -13.14 -18.01
CA ASP A 260 -9.61 -14.49 -18.60
C ASP A 260 -8.54 -15.47 -18.11
N PHE A 261 -7.30 -15.01 -17.88
CA PHE A 261 -6.27 -15.83 -17.26
C PHE A 261 -6.61 -16.16 -15.81
N LEU A 262 -7.05 -15.19 -15.03
CA LEU A 262 -7.50 -15.39 -13.66
C LEU A 262 -8.66 -16.39 -13.60
N LYS A 263 -9.71 -16.14 -14.37
CA LYS A 263 -10.96 -16.89 -14.35
C LYS A 263 -10.84 -18.33 -14.84
N ASN A 264 -10.12 -18.53 -15.94
CA ASN A 264 -10.12 -19.81 -16.67
C ASN A 264 -8.90 -20.69 -16.36
N TYR A 265 -7.81 -20.11 -15.81
CA TYR A 265 -6.57 -20.84 -15.61
C TYR A 265 -6.06 -20.72 -14.16
N LEU A 266 -5.66 -19.55 -13.69
CA LEU A 266 -4.96 -19.41 -12.41
C LEU A 266 -5.86 -19.78 -11.22
N GLY A 267 -7.04 -19.16 -11.11
CA GLY A 267 -7.96 -19.40 -10.00
C GLY A 267 -8.38 -20.87 -9.88
N PRO A 268 -8.93 -21.50 -10.96
CA PRO A 268 -9.28 -22.92 -10.93
C PRO A 268 -8.10 -23.86 -10.66
N THR A 269 -6.90 -23.50 -11.12
CA THR A 269 -5.70 -24.31 -10.88
C THR A 269 -5.29 -24.26 -9.41
N LEU A 270 -5.29 -23.08 -8.79
CA LEU A 270 -5.01 -22.94 -7.35
C LEU A 270 -6.04 -23.70 -6.50
N GLU A 271 -7.33 -23.58 -6.80
CA GLU A 271 -8.37 -24.36 -6.10
C GLU A 271 -8.13 -25.87 -6.21
N LYS A 272 -7.89 -26.37 -7.43
CA LYS A 272 -7.62 -27.80 -7.67
C LYS A 272 -6.41 -28.32 -6.90
N GLU A 273 -5.41 -27.50 -6.75
CA GLU A 273 -4.13 -27.86 -6.09
C GLU A 273 -4.15 -27.62 -4.57
N GLY A 274 -5.32 -27.23 -4.00
CA GLY A 274 -5.49 -26.99 -2.57
C GLY A 274 -4.92 -25.66 -2.09
N LEU A 275 -4.73 -24.71 -3.01
CA LEU A 275 -4.16 -23.38 -2.77
C LEU A 275 -5.18 -22.26 -2.98
N GLY A 276 -6.48 -22.57 -2.88
CA GLY A 276 -7.57 -21.62 -3.08
C GLY A 276 -7.68 -20.53 -2.00
N ASP A 277 -6.93 -20.66 -0.91
CA ASP A 277 -6.77 -19.69 0.17
C ASP A 277 -5.77 -18.57 -0.15
N LYS A 278 -5.01 -18.68 -1.24
CA LYS A 278 -4.00 -17.68 -1.62
C LYS A 278 -4.67 -16.43 -2.19
N ASN A 279 -4.24 -15.26 -1.71
CA ASN A 279 -4.78 -13.98 -2.13
C ASN A 279 -4.23 -13.57 -3.50
N ILE A 280 -5.10 -13.43 -4.49
CA ILE A 280 -4.68 -13.00 -5.83
C ILE A 280 -4.96 -11.51 -5.96
N VAL A 281 -3.90 -10.76 -6.27
CA VAL A 281 -3.93 -9.32 -6.52
C VAL A 281 -3.82 -9.08 -8.02
N VAL A 282 -4.75 -8.34 -8.58
CA VAL A 282 -4.80 -8.00 -10.00
C VAL A 282 -4.18 -6.62 -10.26
N TRP A 283 -3.89 -6.30 -11.52
CA TRP A 283 -3.33 -5.04 -12.00
C TRP A 283 -1.84 -4.87 -11.68
N ASP A 284 -1.47 -4.51 -10.46
CA ASP A 284 -0.07 -4.33 -10.06
C ASP A 284 0.69 -3.32 -10.96
N HIS A 285 0.05 -2.15 -11.24
CA HIS A 285 0.57 -1.07 -12.08
C HIS A 285 0.02 0.30 -11.64
N ASN A 286 0.29 1.39 -12.37
CA ASN A 286 0.00 2.75 -11.92
C ASN A 286 -1.49 3.02 -11.64
N ARG A 287 -1.75 3.90 -10.68
CA ARG A 287 -3.11 4.24 -10.21
C ARG A 287 -3.95 5.04 -11.22
N ASP A 288 -3.36 5.59 -12.28
CA ASP A 288 -4.06 6.40 -13.29
C ASP A 288 -5.08 5.59 -14.10
N LEU A 289 -4.76 4.34 -14.46
CA LEU A 289 -5.62 3.44 -15.26
C LEU A 289 -6.27 2.32 -14.45
N ILE A 290 -6.15 2.34 -13.12
CA ILE A 290 -6.62 1.28 -12.22
C ILE A 290 -8.14 1.00 -12.35
N THR A 291 -8.96 2.02 -12.63
CA THR A 291 -10.43 1.90 -12.69
C THR A 291 -10.88 1.00 -13.82
N ASP A 292 -10.29 1.10 -15.01
CA ASP A 292 -10.62 0.25 -16.16
C ASP A 292 -10.37 -1.23 -15.82
N ARG A 293 -9.22 -1.52 -15.18
CA ARG A 293 -8.86 -2.86 -14.75
C ARG A 293 -9.81 -3.40 -13.67
N ALA A 294 -10.13 -2.58 -12.67
CA ALA A 294 -11.07 -2.96 -11.61
C ALA A 294 -12.45 -3.31 -12.18
N ASN A 295 -13.01 -2.45 -13.04
CA ASN A 295 -14.33 -2.69 -13.65
C ASN A 295 -14.33 -3.99 -14.44
N THR A 296 -13.34 -4.19 -15.34
CA THR A 296 -13.27 -5.39 -16.20
C THR A 296 -13.20 -6.70 -15.41
N ILE A 297 -12.48 -6.70 -14.28
CA ILE A 297 -12.25 -7.93 -13.50
C ILE A 297 -13.32 -8.10 -12.41
N PHE A 298 -13.68 -7.04 -11.68
CA PHE A 298 -14.57 -7.17 -10.52
C PHE A 298 -16.04 -7.23 -10.88
N GLU A 299 -16.45 -6.69 -12.05
CA GLU A 299 -17.81 -6.84 -12.57
C GLU A 299 -18.08 -8.22 -13.20
N ASP A 300 -17.05 -8.99 -13.52
CA ASP A 300 -17.20 -10.40 -13.91
C ASP A 300 -17.20 -11.29 -12.65
N PRO A 301 -18.36 -11.85 -12.22
CA PRO A 301 -18.43 -12.59 -10.95
C PRO A 301 -17.58 -13.85 -10.93
N GLU A 302 -17.32 -14.47 -12.10
CA GLU A 302 -16.48 -15.68 -12.19
C GLU A 302 -14.98 -15.36 -12.09
N ALA A 303 -14.56 -14.15 -12.44
CA ALA A 303 -13.22 -13.66 -12.19
C ALA A 303 -13.09 -13.07 -10.78
N SER A 304 -14.06 -12.24 -10.39
CA SER A 304 -14.08 -11.53 -9.13
C SER A 304 -13.94 -12.44 -7.91
N LYS A 305 -14.53 -13.64 -7.93
CA LYS A 305 -14.44 -14.59 -6.80
C LYS A 305 -13.02 -15.02 -6.47
N TYR A 306 -12.07 -14.97 -7.44
CA TYR A 306 -10.67 -15.31 -7.25
C TYR A 306 -9.81 -14.10 -6.85
N ALA A 307 -10.25 -12.88 -7.15
CA ALA A 307 -9.49 -11.68 -6.85
C ALA A 307 -9.71 -11.24 -5.40
N TRP A 308 -8.68 -11.24 -4.59
CA TRP A 308 -8.67 -10.66 -3.25
C TRP A 308 -8.76 -9.13 -3.29
N GLY A 309 -8.08 -8.53 -4.25
CA GLY A 309 -8.02 -7.09 -4.40
C GLY A 309 -7.20 -6.68 -5.61
N ILE A 310 -6.87 -5.38 -5.67
CA ILE A 310 -6.14 -4.76 -6.76
C ILE A 310 -4.89 -4.07 -6.21
N GLY A 311 -3.75 -4.33 -6.86
CA GLY A 311 -2.47 -3.73 -6.54
C GLY A 311 -2.20 -2.50 -7.40
N PHE A 312 -1.42 -1.55 -6.89
CA PHE A 312 -1.05 -0.39 -7.69
C PHE A 312 0.31 0.19 -7.31
N HIS A 313 0.89 0.93 -8.28
CA HIS A 313 2.15 1.67 -8.21
C HIS A 313 1.90 3.17 -8.32
N TRP A 314 2.96 3.98 -8.24
CA TRP A 314 2.90 5.45 -8.27
C TRP A 314 3.71 6.11 -9.39
N TYR A 315 4.02 5.35 -10.45
CA TYR A 315 4.86 5.86 -11.53
C TYR A 315 4.09 6.58 -12.64
N GLU A 316 2.85 7.00 -12.41
CA GLU A 316 2.07 7.80 -13.35
C GLU A 316 2.78 9.11 -13.78
N THR A 317 3.73 9.60 -12.98
CA THR A 317 4.57 10.76 -13.31
C THR A 317 5.49 10.49 -14.52
N TRP A 318 5.79 9.24 -14.81
CA TRP A 318 6.56 8.83 -16.00
C TRP A 318 5.91 9.27 -17.31
N THR A 319 4.59 9.27 -17.38
CA THR A 319 3.80 9.74 -18.52
C THR A 319 3.37 11.20 -18.41
N GLY A 320 3.88 11.94 -17.42
CA GLY A 320 3.50 13.33 -17.13
C GLY A 320 2.21 13.45 -16.31
N GLY A 321 1.72 12.34 -15.74
CA GLY A 321 0.55 12.33 -14.87
C GLY A 321 0.85 12.87 -13.46
N LEU A 322 -0.23 13.15 -12.73
CA LEU A 322 -0.21 13.48 -11.30
C LEU A 322 -0.85 12.34 -10.52
N PRO A 323 -0.54 12.16 -9.22
CA PRO A 323 -1.16 11.15 -8.38
C PRO A 323 -2.70 11.22 -8.41
N LYS A 324 -3.34 10.08 -8.70
CA LYS A 324 -4.80 9.97 -8.87
C LYS A 324 -5.44 9.24 -7.69
N TYR A 325 -5.36 9.85 -6.51
CA TYR A 325 -5.97 9.31 -5.28
C TYR A 325 -7.49 9.13 -5.38
N ASP A 326 -8.18 9.98 -6.16
CA ASP A 326 -9.62 9.84 -6.39
C ASP A 326 -9.99 8.53 -7.09
N ASN A 327 -9.12 7.98 -7.96
CA ASN A 327 -9.34 6.67 -8.58
C ASN A 327 -9.38 5.56 -7.53
N LEU A 328 -8.48 5.61 -6.53
CA LEU A 328 -8.45 4.64 -5.42
C LEU A 328 -9.72 4.73 -4.58
N LYS A 329 -10.14 5.96 -4.23
CA LYS A 329 -11.37 6.20 -3.48
C LYS A 329 -12.59 5.68 -4.23
N ASN A 330 -12.69 5.92 -5.54
CA ASN A 330 -13.77 5.43 -6.37
C ASN A 330 -13.84 3.89 -6.37
N ILE A 331 -12.70 3.20 -6.43
CA ILE A 331 -12.66 1.73 -6.36
C ILE A 331 -13.08 1.25 -4.98
N TYR A 332 -12.56 1.86 -3.90
CA TYR A 332 -12.94 1.53 -2.53
C TYR A 332 -14.45 1.64 -2.29
N GLU A 333 -15.09 2.68 -2.87
CA GLU A 333 -16.54 2.91 -2.76
C GLU A 333 -17.35 1.99 -3.68
N SER A 334 -16.85 1.70 -4.90
CA SER A 334 -17.56 0.88 -5.90
C SER A 334 -17.46 -0.63 -5.62
N PHE A 335 -16.36 -1.09 -5.05
CA PHE A 335 -16.07 -2.49 -4.78
C PHE A 335 -15.68 -2.72 -3.32
N PRO A 336 -16.59 -2.49 -2.35
CA PRO A 336 -16.25 -2.49 -0.92
C PRO A 336 -15.80 -3.85 -0.36
N SER A 337 -15.99 -4.94 -1.11
CA SER A 337 -15.51 -6.28 -0.77
C SER A 337 -14.08 -6.55 -1.27
N LYS A 338 -13.48 -5.61 -2.01
CA LYS A 338 -12.14 -5.73 -2.59
C LYS A 338 -11.15 -4.82 -1.90
N ASN A 339 -9.92 -5.30 -1.76
CA ASN A 339 -8.87 -4.56 -1.09
C ASN A 339 -8.01 -3.78 -2.10
N LEU A 340 -7.49 -2.64 -1.66
CA LEU A 340 -6.51 -1.84 -2.38
C LEU A 340 -5.14 -2.02 -1.71
N LEU A 341 -4.14 -2.44 -2.46
CA LEU A 341 -2.78 -2.63 -1.96
C LEU A 341 -1.80 -1.81 -2.80
N PHE A 342 -1.04 -0.93 -2.17
CA PHE A 342 0.12 -0.34 -2.82
C PHE A 342 1.22 -1.40 -2.91
N THR A 343 1.53 -1.85 -4.11
CA THR A 343 2.40 -3.02 -4.32
C THR A 343 3.83 -2.66 -4.66
N GLU A 344 4.09 -1.45 -5.15
CA GLU A 344 5.43 -0.99 -5.45
C GLU A 344 5.55 0.53 -5.52
N GLY A 345 6.66 1.05 -5.00
CA GLY A 345 7.11 2.41 -5.25
C GLY A 345 8.56 2.61 -4.83
N CYS A 346 9.30 3.36 -5.63
CA CYS A 346 10.61 3.90 -5.26
C CYS A 346 10.79 5.29 -5.85
N GLN A 347 11.75 6.03 -5.34
CA GLN A 347 12.20 7.24 -5.99
C GLN A 347 13.20 6.86 -7.09
N GLU A 348 12.87 7.22 -8.33
CA GLU A 348 13.62 6.96 -9.54
C GLU A 348 14.79 7.96 -9.71
N GLY A 349 15.68 7.70 -10.64
CA GLY A 349 16.75 8.63 -11.02
C GLY A 349 17.79 8.81 -9.92
N PHE A 350 18.36 7.71 -9.46
CA PHE A 350 19.36 7.70 -8.40
C PHE A 350 20.53 8.63 -8.68
N ALA A 351 20.94 9.36 -7.64
CA ALA A 351 22.14 10.16 -7.60
C ALA A 351 22.69 10.13 -6.17
N THR A 352 23.96 9.78 -6.00
CA THR A 352 24.59 9.56 -4.67
C THR A 352 24.50 10.80 -3.76
N GLU A 353 24.64 11.99 -4.34
CA GLU A 353 24.52 13.27 -3.62
C GLU A 353 23.10 13.55 -3.12
N LYS A 354 22.09 12.80 -3.60
CA LYS A 354 20.70 12.93 -3.20
C LYS A 354 20.24 11.87 -2.18
N LEU A 355 21.14 11.07 -1.61
CA LEU A 355 20.79 10.09 -0.57
C LEU A 355 20.07 10.72 0.63
N GLN A 356 20.40 11.98 0.95
CA GLN A 356 19.74 12.74 2.02
C GLN A 356 18.76 13.81 1.49
N PHE A 357 18.28 13.66 0.24
CA PHE A 357 17.37 14.62 -0.38
C PHE A 357 15.97 14.50 0.22
N TRP A 358 15.58 15.50 1.00
CA TRP A 358 14.35 15.49 1.81
C TRP A 358 13.05 15.36 1.02
N PRO A 359 12.89 15.97 -0.18
CA PRO A 359 11.69 15.81 -0.99
C PRO A 359 11.34 14.36 -1.35
N ASN A 360 12.33 13.45 -1.40
CA ASN A 360 12.05 12.02 -1.60
C ASN A 360 11.18 11.48 -0.45
N ALA A 361 11.51 11.78 0.79
CA ALA A 361 10.75 11.37 1.96
C ALA A 361 9.36 12.04 2.00
N GLU A 362 9.26 13.31 1.64
CA GLU A 362 7.98 14.02 1.56
C GLU A 362 7.03 13.39 0.52
N ARG A 363 7.54 12.91 -0.63
CA ARG A 363 6.76 12.16 -1.62
C ARG A 363 6.15 10.90 -0.99
N TYR A 364 6.95 10.14 -0.22
CA TYR A 364 6.47 8.95 0.51
C TYR A 364 5.40 9.32 1.53
N GLY A 365 5.65 10.32 2.36
CA GLY A 365 4.70 10.76 3.39
C GLY A 365 3.37 11.21 2.80
N ASN A 366 3.39 12.05 1.75
CA ASN A 366 2.22 12.50 1.04
C ASN A 366 1.45 11.33 0.42
N SER A 367 2.16 10.43 -0.30
CA SER A 367 1.51 9.28 -0.93
C SER A 367 0.85 8.38 0.11
N MET A 368 1.55 8.02 1.19
CA MET A 368 1.02 7.13 2.23
C MET A 368 -0.22 7.74 2.93
N ILE A 369 -0.20 9.04 3.27
CA ILE A 369 -1.36 9.71 3.88
C ILE A 369 -2.57 9.65 2.93
N ASN A 370 -2.38 9.99 1.68
CA ASN A 370 -3.47 10.06 0.71
C ASN A 370 -3.96 8.67 0.28
N ASP A 371 -3.06 7.70 0.10
CA ASP A 371 -3.41 6.31 -0.22
C ASP A 371 -4.25 5.71 0.92
N PHE A 372 -3.81 5.81 2.18
CA PHE A 372 -4.58 5.32 3.32
C PHE A 372 -5.92 6.03 3.46
N ASN A 373 -5.96 7.34 3.27
CA ASN A 373 -7.23 8.09 3.29
C ASN A 373 -8.18 7.71 2.15
N SER A 374 -7.66 7.08 1.09
CA SER A 374 -8.42 6.57 -0.06
C SER A 374 -8.81 5.08 0.03
N GLY A 375 -8.59 4.42 1.17
CA GLY A 375 -9.04 3.04 1.40
C GLY A 375 -7.97 1.95 1.23
N VAL A 376 -6.70 2.34 1.03
CA VAL A 376 -5.58 1.38 0.89
C VAL A 376 -5.34 0.64 2.20
N VAL A 377 -5.20 -0.68 2.14
CA VAL A 377 -5.02 -1.54 3.33
C VAL A 377 -3.55 -1.75 3.70
N GLY A 378 -2.64 -1.70 2.74
CA GLY A 378 -1.20 -1.95 2.96
C GLY A 378 -0.34 -1.23 1.94
N TRP A 379 0.96 -1.11 2.25
CA TRP A 379 1.89 -0.33 1.44
C TRP A 379 3.25 -1.05 1.33
N THR A 380 3.73 -1.27 0.10
CA THR A 380 4.95 -2.02 -0.16
C THR A 380 5.94 -1.15 -0.93
N ASP A 381 7.06 -0.81 -0.29
CA ASP A 381 8.18 -0.17 -0.94
C ASP A 381 8.83 -1.11 -1.97
N TRP A 382 9.55 -0.55 -2.96
CA TRP A 382 10.34 -1.38 -3.85
C TRP A 382 11.53 -1.98 -3.08
N ASN A 383 12.75 -1.79 -3.50
CA ASN A 383 13.90 -2.41 -2.82
C ASN A 383 14.11 -1.88 -1.39
N ILE A 384 14.15 -2.76 -0.39
CA ILE A 384 14.42 -2.37 1.00
C ILE A 384 15.88 -2.01 1.26
N LEU A 385 16.79 -2.50 0.42
CA LEU A 385 18.23 -2.31 0.52
C LEU A 385 18.85 -2.28 -0.89
N LEU A 386 19.67 -1.28 -1.17
CA LEU A 386 20.48 -1.18 -2.37
C LEU A 386 21.93 -0.78 -2.04
N ASP A 387 22.83 -0.92 -3.01
CA ASP A 387 24.21 -0.48 -2.88
C ASP A 387 24.33 1.07 -2.92
N GLU A 388 25.56 1.56 -2.77
CA GLU A 388 25.89 2.99 -2.81
C GLU A 388 25.64 3.66 -4.17
N ARG A 389 25.24 2.90 -5.20
CA ARG A 389 24.94 3.37 -6.55
C ARG A 389 23.47 3.21 -6.91
N GLY A 390 22.63 2.69 -5.99
CA GLY A 390 21.22 2.45 -6.23
C GLY A 390 20.91 1.15 -6.97
N GLY A 391 21.80 0.17 -6.86
CA GLY A 391 21.72 -1.16 -7.48
C GLY A 391 22.12 -2.29 -6.52
N PRO A 392 22.59 -3.43 -7.06
CA PRO A 392 22.85 -3.72 -8.48
C PRO A 392 21.59 -3.83 -9.34
N ASN A 393 21.73 -3.56 -10.63
CA ASN A 393 20.66 -3.68 -11.59
C ASN A 393 21.26 -3.96 -12.99
N HIS A 394 20.85 -5.06 -13.63
CA HIS A 394 21.46 -5.52 -14.87
C HIS A 394 21.05 -4.70 -16.11
N VAL A 395 20.10 -3.79 -15.97
CA VAL A 395 19.63 -2.90 -17.04
C VAL A 395 19.88 -1.43 -16.73
N GLU A 396 20.69 -1.13 -15.68
CA GLU A 396 21.07 0.21 -15.28
C GLU A 396 19.86 1.13 -14.93
N ASN A 397 18.83 0.54 -14.34
CA ASN A 397 17.64 1.25 -13.84
C ASN A 397 17.79 1.53 -12.34
N PHE A 398 18.76 2.36 -11.97
CA PHE A 398 19.09 2.63 -10.57
C PHE A 398 18.03 3.49 -9.88
N CYS A 399 17.72 3.17 -8.62
CA CYS A 399 16.78 3.94 -7.81
C CYS A 399 17.23 4.09 -6.35
N PHE A 400 16.46 4.84 -5.56
CA PHE A 400 16.67 4.97 -4.13
C PHE A 400 15.96 3.83 -3.37
N ALA A 401 16.50 3.50 -2.21
CA ALA A 401 15.91 2.63 -1.21
C ALA A 401 15.85 3.35 0.14
N PRO A 402 15.04 2.90 1.10
CA PRO A 402 15.06 3.42 2.47
C PRO A 402 16.43 3.29 3.13
N ILE A 403 17.14 2.19 2.83
CA ILE A 403 18.50 1.94 3.32
C ILE A 403 19.41 1.60 2.15
N HIS A 404 20.56 2.27 2.10
CA HIS A 404 21.64 1.91 1.21
C HIS A 404 22.83 1.34 2.02
N ALA A 405 23.62 0.48 1.41
CA ALA A 405 24.85 -0.01 1.99
C ALA A 405 26.05 0.35 1.12
N ASN A 406 27.09 0.89 1.74
CA ASN A 406 28.38 0.97 1.09
C ASN A 406 29.00 -0.44 1.09
N THR A 407 29.04 -1.08 -0.07
CA THR A 407 29.47 -2.49 -0.19
C THR A 407 30.95 -2.72 0.13
N LYS A 408 31.78 -1.64 0.17
CA LYS A 408 33.21 -1.71 0.52
C LYS A 408 33.45 -1.59 2.03
N THR A 409 32.67 -0.73 2.72
CA THR A 409 32.84 -0.47 4.15
C THR A 409 31.82 -1.19 5.01
N GLY A 410 30.70 -1.60 4.43
CA GLY A 410 29.53 -2.15 5.12
C GLY A 410 28.70 -1.11 5.88
N GLU A 411 28.96 0.18 5.69
CA GLU A 411 28.19 1.25 6.29
C GLU A 411 26.74 1.23 5.78
N LEU A 412 25.77 1.24 6.70
CA LEU A 412 24.34 1.36 6.39
C LEU A 412 23.95 2.84 6.43
N ILE A 413 23.45 3.34 5.31
CA ILE A 413 23.03 4.72 5.11
C ILE A 413 21.50 4.76 5.14
N TYR A 414 20.93 5.32 6.20
CA TYR A 414 19.50 5.51 6.35
C TYR A 414 19.10 6.82 5.67
N THR A 415 18.21 6.72 4.67
CA THR A 415 17.68 7.90 3.98
C THR A 415 16.55 8.55 4.78
N PRO A 416 16.18 9.80 4.52
CA PRO A 416 14.99 10.41 5.15
C PRO A 416 13.70 9.59 4.94
N THR A 417 13.60 8.87 3.82
CA THR A 417 12.47 7.98 3.49
C THR A 417 12.28 6.89 4.54
N TYR A 418 13.35 6.26 5.04
CA TYR A 418 13.28 5.27 6.11
C TYR A 418 12.52 5.79 7.34
N TYR A 419 12.81 7.01 7.75
CA TYR A 419 12.16 7.60 8.91
C TYR A 419 10.70 7.99 8.64
N TYR A 420 10.40 8.49 7.43
CA TYR A 420 9.03 8.84 7.04
C TYR A 420 8.12 7.60 7.00
N ILE A 421 8.59 6.50 6.42
CA ILE A 421 7.86 5.22 6.45
C ILE A 421 7.67 4.75 7.89
N GLY A 422 8.71 4.88 8.72
CA GLY A 422 8.68 4.50 10.14
C GLY A 422 7.61 5.22 10.97
N HIS A 423 7.18 6.42 10.58
CA HIS A 423 6.08 7.12 11.24
C HIS A 423 4.75 6.37 11.13
N PHE A 424 4.57 5.55 10.11
CA PHE A 424 3.40 4.69 9.95
C PHE A 424 3.69 3.28 10.51
N SER A 425 4.65 2.58 9.96
CA SER A 425 4.86 1.16 10.21
C SER A 425 5.26 0.81 11.65
N LYS A 426 6.00 1.70 12.34
CA LYS A 426 6.40 1.48 13.73
C LYS A 426 5.24 1.51 14.70
N PHE A 427 4.27 2.39 14.48
CA PHE A 427 3.24 2.71 15.47
C PHE A 427 1.86 2.16 15.11
N ILE A 428 1.51 2.09 13.83
CA ILE A 428 0.27 1.48 13.34
C ILE A 428 0.52 -0.02 13.21
N LYS A 429 -0.28 -0.85 13.87
CA LYS A 429 -0.06 -2.29 13.92
C LYS A 429 -1.02 -3.04 12.99
N PRO A 430 -0.63 -4.20 12.44
CA PRO A 430 -1.53 -5.05 11.67
C PRO A 430 -2.87 -5.27 12.38
N GLY A 431 -3.95 -5.12 11.62
CA GLY A 431 -5.32 -5.16 12.15
C GLY A 431 -5.80 -3.88 12.84
N ALA A 432 -5.02 -2.79 12.79
CA ALA A 432 -5.54 -1.45 13.14
C ALA A 432 -6.62 -1.02 12.14
N VAL A 433 -7.56 -0.21 12.57
CA VAL A 433 -8.64 0.29 11.71
C VAL A 433 -8.44 1.78 11.48
N ARG A 434 -8.48 2.21 10.21
CA ARG A 434 -8.42 3.65 9.91
C ARG A 434 -9.65 4.35 10.47
N VAL A 435 -9.44 5.50 11.09
CA VAL A 435 -10.52 6.34 11.63
C VAL A 435 -10.59 7.68 10.89
N SER A 436 -11.78 8.31 10.95
CA SER A 436 -12.00 9.59 10.26
C SER A 436 -11.04 10.65 10.76
N THR A 437 -10.30 11.23 9.82
CA THR A 437 -9.31 12.29 10.08
C THR A 437 -9.41 13.35 9.00
N THR A 438 -9.47 14.62 9.41
CA THR A 438 -9.50 15.77 8.49
C THR A 438 -8.68 16.92 9.05
N THR A 439 -8.21 17.79 8.16
CA THR A 439 -7.49 19.01 8.53
C THR A 439 -8.27 20.25 8.11
N SER A 440 -8.17 21.33 8.89
CA SER A 440 -8.82 22.60 8.54
C SER A 440 -8.06 23.42 7.47
N ARG A 441 -6.83 23.01 7.14
CA ARG A 441 -5.96 23.69 6.16
C ARG A 441 -5.15 22.66 5.39
N THR A 442 -4.85 22.98 4.13
CA THR A 442 -4.01 22.17 3.23
C THR A 442 -2.50 22.26 3.53
N THR A 443 -2.10 23.12 4.46
CA THR A 443 -0.70 23.27 4.89
C THR A 443 -0.20 22.11 5.73
N ILE A 444 -1.11 21.33 6.29
CA ILE A 444 -0.82 20.07 6.99
C ILE A 444 -1.68 18.94 6.42
N GLU A 445 -1.11 17.75 6.37
CA GLU A 445 -1.79 16.52 5.96
C GLU A 445 -1.84 15.56 7.13
N SER A 446 -2.87 14.71 7.21
CA SER A 446 -2.97 13.74 8.30
C SER A 446 -3.79 12.51 7.96
N THR A 447 -3.49 11.42 8.66
CA THR A 447 -4.30 10.18 8.71
C THR A 447 -4.24 9.61 10.12
N SER A 448 -5.25 8.83 10.52
CA SER A 448 -5.26 8.22 11.85
C SER A 448 -5.78 6.78 11.81
N PHE A 449 -5.22 5.96 12.70
CA PHE A 449 -5.59 4.57 12.88
C PHE A 449 -5.80 4.26 14.36
N LYS A 450 -6.78 3.40 14.66
CA LYS A 450 -7.00 2.84 15.99
C LYS A 450 -6.46 1.42 16.02
N ASN A 451 -5.43 1.19 16.83
CA ASN A 451 -4.84 -0.13 17.05
C ASN A 451 -5.79 -1.04 17.85
N LYS A 452 -5.56 -2.36 17.79
CA LYS A 452 -6.34 -3.35 18.56
C LYS A 452 -6.26 -3.16 20.08
N ASP A 453 -5.20 -2.52 20.59
CA ASP A 453 -5.06 -2.15 22.02
C ASP A 453 -5.85 -0.88 22.40
N GLY A 454 -6.59 -0.32 21.46
CA GLY A 454 -7.40 0.88 21.63
C GLY A 454 -6.66 2.20 21.44
N LYS A 455 -5.32 2.19 21.35
CA LYS A 455 -4.55 3.40 21.09
C LYS A 455 -4.78 3.92 19.68
N ILE A 456 -4.84 5.23 19.56
CA ILE A 456 -4.90 5.90 18.28
C ILE A 456 -3.50 6.39 17.91
N VAL A 457 -3.15 6.23 16.66
CA VAL A 457 -1.96 6.81 16.04
C VAL A 457 -2.42 7.82 15.00
N THR A 458 -2.12 9.09 15.22
CA THR A 458 -2.35 10.16 14.24
C THR A 458 -1.02 10.58 13.64
N VAL A 459 -0.88 10.43 12.33
CA VAL A 459 0.28 10.91 11.58
C VAL A 459 -0.06 12.28 11.00
N VAL A 460 0.81 13.26 11.22
CA VAL A 460 0.68 14.63 10.72
C VAL A 460 1.94 15.02 9.98
N MET A 461 1.81 15.63 8.79
CA MET A 461 2.92 16.10 7.97
C MET A 461 2.78 17.59 7.67
N ASN A 462 3.88 18.33 7.83
CA ASN A 462 4.05 19.72 7.45
C ASN A 462 5.03 19.80 6.27
N THR A 463 4.55 20.17 5.09
CA THR A 463 5.37 20.33 3.87
C THR A 463 5.80 21.78 3.63
N THR A 464 5.55 22.69 4.58
CA THR A 464 5.93 24.10 4.49
C THR A 464 7.29 24.38 5.13
N ASP A 465 7.89 25.51 4.82
CA ASP A 465 9.16 25.96 5.41
C ASP A 465 8.98 26.76 6.71
N THR A 466 7.78 26.69 7.33
CA THR A 466 7.47 27.37 8.59
C THR A 466 6.96 26.37 9.61
N LYS A 467 7.28 26.64 10.90
CA LYS A 467 6.67 25.91 12.02
C LYS A 467 5.18 26.22 12.07
N ILE A 468 4.35 25.20 12.26
CA ILE A 468 2.90 25.33 12.34
C ILE A 468 2.42 24.94 13.73
N ALA A 469 1.72 25.87 14.40
CA ALA A 469 0.90 25.58 15.58
C ALA A 469 -0.46 25.06 15.11
N TYR A 470 -0.93 23.98 15.73
CA TYR A 470 -2.22 23.39 15.40
C TYR A 470 -2.89 22.74 16.61
N LYS A 471 -4.21 22.60 16.57
CA LYS A 471 -4.98 21.83 17.54
C LYS A 471 -5.20 20.41 17.07
N LEU A 472 -4.94 19.44 17.93
CA LEU A 472 -5.42 18.06 17.73
C LEU A 472 -6.72 17.92 18.50
N ILE A 473 -7.83 17.70 17.79
CA ILE A 473 -9.18 17.57 18.34
C ILE A 473 -9.65 16.13 18.14
N VAL A 474 -9.94 15.43 19.24
CA VAL A 474 -10.37 14.02 19.25
C VAL A 474 -11.68 13.92 20.01
N GLY A 475 -12.79 13.71 19.28
CA GLY A 475 -14.11 13.74 19.89
C GLY A 475 -14.39 15.06 20.63
N ASN A 476 -14.54 14.98 21.96
CA ASN A 476 -14.79 16.13 22.84
C ASN A 476 -13.54 16.60 23.60
N SER A 477 -12.35 16.23 23.14
CA SER A 477 -11.08 16.59 23.77
C SER A 477 -10.16 17.28 22.78
N GLU A 478 -9.26 18.15 23.26
CA GLU A 478 -8.28 18.85 22.43
C GLU A 478 -6.94 19.03 23.15
N THR A 479 -5.90 19.26 22.35
CA THR A 479 -4.58 19.71 22.83
C THR A 479 -3.91 20.57 21.77
N ASP A 480 -3.13 21.58 22.23
CA ASP A 480 -2.33 22.44 21.37
C ASP A 480 -0.97 21.78 21.09
N LEU A 481 -0.58 21.74 19.83
CA LEU A 481 0.64 21.15 19.35
C LEU A 481 1.36 22.05 18.35
N GLU A 482 2.63 21.75 18.12
CA GLU A 482 3.44 22.40 17.08
C GLU A 482 4.15 21.33 16.25
N ILE A 483 4.28 21.58 14.96
CA ILE A 483 5.08 20.75 14.05
C ILE A 483 6.14 21.61 13.36
N GLU A 484 7.38 21.10 13.35
CA GLU A 484 8.53 21.76 12.74
C GLU A 484 8.34 21.93 11.22
N PRO A 485 9.08 22.83 10.58
CA PRO A 485 9.13 22.93 9.11
C PRO A 485 9.56 21.61 8.48
N ARG A 486 8.97 21.24 7.35
CA ARG A 486 9.38 20.03 6.60
C ARG A 486 9.50 18.82 7.50
N ALA A 487 8.45 18.52 8.26
CA ALA A 487 8.47 17.52 9.31
C ALA A 487 7.28 16.56 9.24
N MET A 488 7.47 15.41 9.85
CA MET A 488 6.40 14.45 10.14
C MET A 488 6.37 14.12 11.62
N GLN A 489 5.17 13.97 12.15
CA GLN A 489 4.91 13.56 13.53
C GLN A 489 4.00 12.34 13.58
N SER A 490 4.28 11.41 14.48
CA SER A 490 3.33 10.38 14.93
C SER A 490 2.95 10.65 16.36
N ILE A 491 1.65 10.80 16.61
CA ILE A 491 1.04 11.13 17.88
C ILE A 491 0.26 9.91 18.37
N ILE A 492 0.64 9.36 19.53
CA ILE A 492 0.08 8.13 20.09
C ILE A 492 -0.64 8.44 21.40
N TYR A 493 -1.92 8.07 21.50
CA TYR A 493 -2.77 8.35 22.66
C TYR A 493 -3.85 7.32 22.91
#